data_60b71e0eaa3c1341426921aff5ae7155
#
_entry.id   60b71e0eaa3c1341426921aff5ae7155
#
_cell.length_a   1.000
_cell.length_b   1.000
_cell.length_c   1.000
_cell.angle_alpha   90.00
_cell.angle_beta   90.00
_cell.angle_gamma   90.00
#
_symmetry.space_group_name_H-M   'P 1'
#
loop_
_entity.id
_entity.type
_entity.pdbx_description
1 polymer ?
#
loop_
_entity_poly.entity_id
_entity_poly.type
_entity_poly.pdbx_seq_one_letter_code
_entity_poly.pdbx_strand_id
1 'polypeptide(L)'
;MTVQAVGTIRKGRSSRRLKSQTRSFTMLPALQHSLPLTEPLNRDQIKRIDEASMDILENTGIHFRDKIALQDWRSIGAKIVGETVFLDRFLVKDLIKSIPETFTYHARNPKNNLDFGKSCCMFVPMTGAPYLRDLEDKRRNPTLEDLANFHKLSHMLPSMHSSAHHIVEPYDHPISQRHLRITYSSMRYSDKTFMGMTTSPKNAEDVIKMCDILFGPGFIDSHPVVTGNCNGNSPLVWDETMLGAMRAFCKRNQPVLCSPFVLGGANTPASVAPTVAQLNAEALSALAYTQVIQKGAPAIYGHYLSTVSMKSGAPMAGTPEISLMNFMIGQMARYYKVPWRTSNTLGGAKTFDAQAGYESATTLMAVMMSGANYIWHSAGWNEAGMHCSTAKFIVDAEQCAMAYRMAQGINWDDFDEGLKAVNDIGPCLLYTSPSPRDSDTSRMPSSA
;
A
#
# COMPACT_ATOMS: atom_id res chain seq x y z
N MET A 1 46.01 42.29 -43.58
CA MET A 1 45.89 41.71 -42.27
C MET A 1 44.43 41.34 -42.06
N THR A 2 44.11 40.08 -42.26
CA THR A 2 42.73 39.52 -42.20
C THR A 2 42.52 38.95 -40.87
N VAL A 3 41.54 39.46 -40.10
CA VAL A 3 41.13 38.93 -38.78
C VAL A 3 40.10 37.86 -39.02
N GLN A 4 40.44 36.61 -38.72
CA GLN A 4 39.50 35.50 -38.69
C GLN A 4 38.65 35.56 -37.40
N ALA A 5 37.32 35.67 -37.58
CA ALA A 5 36.37 35.55 -36.52
C ALA A 5 36.16 34.03 -36.17
N VAL A 6 36.56 33.63 -34.98
CA VAL A 6 36.28 32.28 -34.45
C VAL A 6 34.82 32.24 -34.01
N GLY A 7 33.99 31.60 -34.83
CA GLY A 7 32.59 31.35 -34.50
C GLY A 7 32.42 30.27 -33.42
N THR A 8 31.95 30.62 -32.25
CA THR A 8 31.51 29.69 -31.21
C THR A 8 30.26 28.96 -31.68
N ILE A 9 30.40 27.67 -32.00
CA ILE A 9 29.28 26.80 -32.37
C ILE A 9 28.42 26.63 -31.12
N ARG A 10 27.27 27.31 -31.07
CA ARG A 10 26.20 27.04 -30.08
C ARG A 10 25.72 25.61 -30.28
N LYS A 11 26.06 24.71 -29.32
CA LYS A 11 25.52 23.37 -29.29
C LYS A 11 23.97 23.46 -29.20
N GLY A 12 23.34 23.11 -30.31
CA GLY A 12 21.92 23.35 -30.52
C GLY A 12 20.98 22.53 -29.62
N ARG A 13 19.72 22.93 -29.64
CA ARG A 13 18.54 22.29 -28.98
C ARG A 13 18.48 20.76 -29.10
N SER A 14 19.08 20.15 -30.15
CA SER A 14 19.12 18.70 -30.37
C SER A 14 19.95 17.95 -29.32
N SER A 15 21.08 18.49 -28.83
CA SER A 15 21.88 17.83 -27.77
C SER A 15 21.21 17.86 -26.38
N ARG A 16 20.40 18.89 -26.11
CA ARG A 16 19.55 18.93 -24.92
C ARG A 16 18.38 17.94 -25.02
N ARG A 17 17.84 17.72 -26.22
CA ARG A 17 16.77 16.75 -26.46
C ARG A 17 17.25 15.30 -26.33
N LEU A 18 18.49 14.99 -26.79
CA LEU A 18 19.09 13.67 -26.59
C LEU A 18 19.39 13.37 -25.09
N LYS A 19 19.88 14.35 -24.32
CA LYS A 19 20.07 14.16 -22.85
C LYS A 19 18.74 14.01 -22.08
N SER A 20 17.64 14.55 -22.60
CA SER A 20 16.31 14.36 -22.04
C SER A 20 15.73 12.97 -22.33
N GLN A 21 16.22 12.27 -23.37
CA GLN A 21 15.75 10.93 -23.75
C GLN A 21 16.38 9.79 -22.94
N THR A 22 17.39 10.04 -22.11
CA THR A 22 17.98 9.07 -21.20
C THR A 22 17.58 9.32 -19.74
N ARG A 23 16.31 9.67 -19.48
CA ARG A 23 15.81 9.65 -18.09
C ARG A 23 15.80 8.20 -17.61
N SER A 24 16.67 7.86 -16.68
CA SER A 24 16.59 6.59 -15.97
C SER A 24 15.30 6.64 -15.13
N PHE A 25 14.43 5.66 -15.32
CA PHE A 25 13.24 5.47 -14.49
C PHE A 25 13.65 4.80 -13.17
N THR A 26 14.44 5.50 -12.38
CA THR A 26 14.88 4.98 -11.08
C THR A 26 13.74 5.13 -10.07
N MET A 27 13.35 4.04 -9.44
CA MET A 27 12.39 4.05 -8.36
C MET A 27 12.94 4.88 -7.19
N LEU A 28 12.09 5.68 -6.56
CA LEU A 28 12.42 6.31 -5.29
C LEU A 28 12.64 5.21 -4.23
N PRO A 29 13.61 5.34 -3.33
CA PRO A 29 13.75 4.39 -2.23
C PRO A 29 12.49 4.38 -1.36
N ALA A 30 12.33 3.34 -0.54
CA ALA A 30 11.25 3.37 0.45
C ALA A 30 11.38 4.61 1.33
N LEU A 31 10.28 5.34 1.49
CA LEU A 31 10.28 6.57 2.26
C LEU A 31 10.55 6.27 3.74
N GLN A 32 11.54 6.94 4.30
CA GLN A 32 11.70 7.03 5.75
C GLN A 32 10.96 8.28 6.22
N HIS A 33 9.85 8.08 6.93
CA HIS A 33 8.99 9.17 7.38
C HIS A 33 9.64 9.92 8.53
N SER A 34 9.89 11.23 8.36
CA SER A 34 10.57 12.07 9.35
C SER A 34 9.67 13.11 10.04
N LEU A 35 8.43 13.27 9.57
CA LEU A 35 7.49 14.18 10.21
C LEU A 35 6.78 13.53 11.40
N PRO A 36 6.36 14.32 12.40
CA PRO A 36 5.54 13.82 13.50
C PRO A 36 4.24 13.19 13.00
N LEU A 37 3.85 12.09 13.62
CA LEU A 37 2.61 11.40 13.30
C LEU A 37 1.41 12.03 14.02
N THR A 38 0.23 11.89 13.43
CA THR A 38 -1.03 12.27 14.06
C THR A 38 -1.53 11.14 14.93
N GLU A 39 -1.55 11.35 16.24
CA GLU A 39 -1.91 10.35 17.26
C GLU A 39 -3.05 10.89 18.14
N PRO A 40 -4.32 10.75 17.72
CA PRO A 40 -5.45 11.31 18.44
C PRO A 40 -5.82 10.58 19.74
N LEU A 41 -5.38 9.31 19.91
CA LEU A 41 -5.70 8.50 21.07
C LEU A 41 -4.68 8.70 22.18
N ASN A 42 -5.16 8.95 23.41
CA ASN A 42 -4.34 8.85 24.60
C ASN A 42 -4.14 7.38 25.04
N ARG A 43 -3.28 7.14 26.02
CA ARG A 43 -2.93 5.79 26.49
C ARG A 43 -4.14 4.99 26.99
N ASP A 44 -5.10 5.63 27.65
CA ASP A 44 -6.28 4.94 28.19
C ASP A 44 -7.26 4.57 27.07
N GLN A 45 -7.37 5.41 26.05
CA GLN A 45 -8.17 5.12 24.86
C GLN A 45 -7.60 3.96 24.05
N ILE A 46 -6.26 3.89 23.88
CA ILE A 46 -5.58 2.75 23.24
C ILE A 46 -5.86 1.46 24.00
N LYS A 47 -5.68 1.46 25.35
CA LYS A 47 -5.99 0.30 26.19
C LYS A 47 -7.46 -0.11 26.09
N ARG A 48 -8.38 0.85 26.08
CA ARG A 48 -9.81 0.57 25.98
C ARG A 48 -10.17 -0.11 24.66
N ILE A 49 -9.55 0.29 23.55
CA ILE A 49 -9.73 -0.37 22.25
C ILE A 49 -9.12 -1.78 22.28
N ASP A 50 -7.92 -1.95 22.82
CA ASP A 50 -7.27 -3.25 22.98
C ASP A 50 -8.14 -4.20 23.83
N GLU A 51 -8.60 -3.74 25.00
CA GLU A 51 -9.48 -4.51 25.89
C GLU A 51 -10.80 -4.91 25.23
N ALA A 52 -11.46 -3.98 24.54
CA ALA A 52 -12.69 -4.27 23.80
C ALA A 52 -12.46 -5.29 22.67
N SER A 53 -11.34 -5.21 21.98
CA SER A 53 -10.98 -6.17 20.93
C SER A 53 -10.70 -7.56 21.52
N MET A 54 -10.01 -7.63 22.66
CA MET A 54 -9.77 -8.89 23.36
C MET A 54 -11.08 -9.49 23.92
N ASP A 55 -11.98 -8.65 24.43
CA ASP A 55 -13.30 -9.11 24.88
C ASP A 55 -14.12 -9.74 23.73
N ILE A 56 -14.10 -9.12 22.54
CA ILE A 56 -14.71 -9.70 21.33
C ILE A 56 -14.10 -11.08 21.03
N LEU A 57 -12.78 -11.20 21.05
CA LEU A 57 -12.08 -12.46 20.75
C LEU A 57 -12.36 -13.56 21.78
N GLU A 58 -12.43 -13.21 23.06
CA GLU A 58 -12.63 -14.15 24.16
C GLU A 58 -14.09 -14.57 24.34
N ASN A 59 -15.06 -13.65 24.20
CA ASN A 59 -16.44 -13.86 24.58
C ASN A 59 -17.40 -14.01 23.40
N THR A 60 -17.19 -13.26 22.31
CA THR A 60 -17.97 -13.40 21.07
C THR A 60 -17.35 -14.43 20.15
N GLY A 61 -16.02 -14.42 20.02
CA GLY A 61 -15.25 -15.30 19.16
C GLY A 61 -15.28 -14.90 17.69
N ILE A 62 -14.50 -15.62 16.89
CA ILE A 62 -14.37 -15.43 15.43
C ILE A 62 -14.71 -16.75 14.73
N HIS A 63 -15.49 -16.69 13.67
CA HIS A 63 -15.76 -17.85 12.82
C HIS A 63 -14.58 -18.11 11.86
N PHE A 64 -14.01 -19.31 11.97
CA PHE A 64 -13.04 -19.83 11.01
C PHE A 64 -13.71 -20.93 10.19
N ARG A 65 -14.22 -20.59 9.01
CA ARG A 65 -14.95 -21.52 8.12
C ARG A 65 -13.98 -22.35 7.29
N ASP A 66 -13.06 -23.03 7.96
CA ASP A 66 -12.02 -23.88 7.35
C ASP A 66 -11.64 -25.00 8.34
N LYS A 67 -11.78 -26.25 7.91
CA LYS A 67 -11.52 -27.41 8.78
C LYS A 67 -10.06 -27.51 9.22
N ILE A 68 -9.13 -27.09 8.37
CA ILE A 68 -7.69 -27.09 8.68
C ILE A 68 -7.40 -26.02 9.74
N ALA A 69 -7.91 -24.81 9.57
CA ALA A 69 -7.73 -23.75 10.56
C ALA A 69 -8.33 -24.13 11.93
N LEU A 70 -9.49 -24.80 11.95
CA LEU A 70 -10.07 -25.30 13.22
C LEU A 70 -9.18 -26.37 13.87
N GLN A 71 -8.52 -27.24 13.07
CA GLN A 71 -7.56 -28.21 13.61
C GLN A 71 -6.30 -27.52 14.13
N ASP A 72 -5.79 -26.54 13.39
CA ASP A 72 -4.62 -25.76 13.80
C ASP A 72 -4.88 -25.06 15.14
N TRP A 73 -6.03 -24.39 15.28
CA TRP A 73 -6.42 -23.74 16.55
C TRP A 73 -6.60 -24.73 17.72
N ARG A 74 -7.19 -25.91 17.46
CA ARG A 74 -7.30 -26.97 18.50
C ARG A 74 -5.93 -27.46 18.95
N SER A 75 -4.98 -27.59 18.04
CA SER A 75 -3.64 -28.10 18.37
C SER A 75 -2.88 -27.25 19.37
N ILE A 76 -3.21 -25.96 19.46
CA ILE A 76 -2.61 -25.01 20.41
C ILE A 76 -3.55 -24.68 21.60
N GLY A 77 -4.64 -25.42 21.76
CA GLY A 77 -5.52 -25.32 22.92
C GLY A 77 -6.60 -24.24 22.87
N ALA A 78 -6.89 -23.65 21.72
CA ALA A 78 -7.99 -22.70 21.59
C ALA A 78 -9.36 -23.37 21.82
N LYS A 79 -10.26 -22.69 22.50
CA LYS A 79 -11.65 -23.14 22.70
C LYS A 79 -12.43 -22.96 21.41
N ILE A 80 -13.11 -24.04 20.97
CA ILE A 80 -13.89 -24.02 19.71
C ILE A 80 -15.28 -24.58 19.96
N VAL A 81 -16.30 -23.87 19.48
CA VAL A 81 -17.70 -24.29 19.44
C VAL A 81 -18.23 -24.16 18.03
N GLY A 82 -18.48 -25.27 17.35
CA GLY A 82 -18.80 -25.28 15.91
C GLY A 82 -17.65 -24.73 15.09
N GLU A 83 -17.89 -23.63 14.37
CA GLU A 83 -16.88 -22.88 13.59
C GLU A 83 -16.32 -21.68 14.37
N THR A 84 -16.84 -21.39 15.57
CA THR A 84 -16.42 -20.26 16.39
C THR A 84 -15.20 -20.62 17.23
N VAL A 85 -14.12 -19.87 17.03
CA VAL A 85 -12.88 -19.95 17.80
C VAL A 85 -12.88 -18.82 18.81
N PHE A 86 -12.73 -19.15 20.09
CA PHE A 86 -12.56 -18.19 21.18
C PHE A 86 -11.08 -18.10 21.51
N LEU A 87 -10.54 -16.91 21.38
CA LEU A 87 -9.09 -16.65 21.47
C LEU A 87 -8.78 -15.95 22.79
N ASP A 88 -8.08 -16.63 23.67
CA ASP A 88 -7.55 -16.05 24.90
C ASP A 88 -6.57 -14.89 24.58
N ARG A 89 -6.69 -13.79 25.35
CA ARG A 89 -5.88 -12.56 25.11
C ARG A 89 -4.38 -12.76 25.26
N PHE A 90 -3.95 -13.65 26.16
CA PHE A 90 -2.53 -13.93 26.35
C PHE A 90 -1.97 -14.72 25.16
N LEU A 91 -2.76 -15.71 24.69
CA LEU A 91 -2.43 -16.47 23.48
C LEU A 91 -2.28 -15.56 22.26
N VAL A 92 -3.27 -14.67 21.99
CA VAL A 92 -3.21 -13.73 20.88
C VAL A 92 -2.00 -12.83 20.99
N LYS A 93 -1.75 -12.22 22.15
CA LYS A 93 -0.62 -11.32 22.37
C LYS A 93 0.73 -12.03 22.25
N ASP A 94 0.84 -13.28 22.68
CA ASP A 94 2.07 -14.05 22.53
C ASP A 94 2.35 -14.42 21.08
N LEU A 95 1.35 -14.87 20.35
CA LEU A 95 1.49 -15.16 18.91
C LEU A 95 1.92 -13.92 18.13
N ILE A 96 1.26 -12.79 18.31
CA ILE A 96 1.56 -11.54 17.58
C ILE A 96 2.97 -11.04 17.84
N LYS A 97 3.53 -11.23 19.04
CA LYS A 97 4.93 -10.87 19.35
C LYS A 97 5.97 -11.58 18.46
N SER A 98 5.61 -12.70 17.85
CA SER A 98 6.52 -13.43 16.95
C SER A 98 6.55 -12.86 15.52
N ILE A 99 5.65 -11.94 15.18
CA ILE A 99 5.66 -11.25 13.88
C ILE A 99 6.88 -10.32 13.82
N PRO A 100 7.71 -10.40 12.77
CA PRO A 100 8.84 -9.49 12.62
C PRO A 100 8.35 -8.05 12.42
N GLU A 101 8.86 -7.13 13.23
CA GLU A 101 8.58 -5.68 13.14
C GLU A 101 9.07 -5.09 11.82
N THR A 102 10.10 -5.70 11.23
CA THR A 102 10.70 -5.30 9.95
C THR A 102 11.11 -6.51 9.14
N PHE A 103 11.06 -6.39 7.82
CA PHE A 103 11.62 -7.37 6.88
C PHE A 103 12.02 -6.66 5.57
N THR A 104 12.92 -7.26 4.80
CA THR A 104 13.22 -6.76 3.45
C THR A 104 12.27 -7.39 2.44
N TYR A 105 11.57 -6.56 1.68
CA TYR A 105 10.74 -6.98 0.57
C TYR A 105 11.59 -6.97 -0.71
N HIS A 106 11.93 -8.17 -1.20
CA HIS A 106 12.86 -8.34 -2.29
C HIS A 106 12.16 -8.18 -3.65
N ALA A 107 12.74 -7.35 -4.50
CA ALA A 107 12.30 -7.17 -5.86
C ALA A 107 13.17 -8.01 -6.83
N ARG A 108 12.70 -8.22 -8.07
CA ARG A 108 13.51 -8.89 -9.09
C ARG A 108 14.80 -8.13 -9.38
N ASN A 109 14.78 -6.81 -9.34
CA ASN A 109 15.97 -5.97 -9.36
C ASN A 109 16.34 -5.61 -7.93
N PRO A 110 17.48 -6.07 -7.39
CA PRO A 110 17.85 -5.81 -5.99
C PRO A 110 17.95 -4.32 -5.62
N LYS A 111 18.14 -3.44 -6.61
CA LYS A 111 18.12 -1.98 -6.39
C LYS A 111 16.74 -1.45 -5.99
N ASN A 112 15.69 -2.23 -6.26
CA ASN A 112 14.32 -1.94 -5.92
C ASN A 112 13.84 -2.69 -4.67
N ASN A 113 14.75 -3.31 -3.90
CA ASN A 113 14.41 -3.88 -2.60
C ASN A 113 13.94 -2.79 -1.64
N LEU A 114 13.01 -3.15 -0.77
CA LEU A 114 12.41 -2.23 0.18
C LEU A 114 12.57 -2.77 1.60
N ASP A 115 13.16 -2.00 2.49
CA ASP A 115 13.09 -2.28 3.92
C ASP A 115 11.72 -1.85 4.41
N PHE A 116 10.99 -2.81 5.00
CA PHE A 116 9.58 -2.65 5.33
C PHE A 116 9.36 -2.69 6.85
N GLY A 117 8.48 -1.82 7.35
CA GLY A 117 8.15 -1.68 8.76
C GLY A 117 8.72 -0.41 9.41
N LYS A 118 8.45 -0.17 10.69
CA LYS A 118 8.81 1.05 11.44
C LYS A 118 8.36 2.33 10.72
N SER A 119 9.30 3.24 10.42
CA SER A 119 9.04 4.51 9.71
C SER A 119 9.02 4.35 8.18
N CYS A 120 9.32 3.16 7.66
CA CYS A 120 9.35 2.92 6.22
C CYS A 120 7.94 2.94 5.63
N CYS A 121 7.77 3.59 4.48
CA CYS A 121 6.52 3.71 3.77
C CYS A 121 6.72 3.43 2.28
N MET A 122 5.79 2.68 1.67
CA MET A 122 5.76 2.40 0.24
C MET A 122 4.40 2.69 -0.38
N PHE A 123 4.39 3.18 -1.62
CA PHE A 123 3.17 3.41 -2.40
C PHE A 123 2.94 2.26 -3.38
N VAL A 124 1.72 1.74 -3.38
CA VAL A 124 1.29 0.61 -4.20
C VAL A 124 0.04 1.01 -5.00
N PRO A 125 0.00 0.80 -6.32
CA PRO A 125 -1.17 1.14 -7.13
C PRO A 125 -2.45 0.47 -6.66
N MET A 126 -3.59 0.96 -7.12
CA MET A 126 -4.87 0.32 -6.88
C MET A 126 -4.92 -1.10 -7.46
N THR A 127 -5.87 -1.89 -6.97
CA THR A 127 -6.18 -3.21 -7.55
C THR A 127 -7.68 -3.49 -7.50
N GLY A 128 -8.11 -4.36 -8.42
CA GLY A 128 -9.45 -4.91 -8.42
C GLY A 128 -10.51 -4.07 -9.12
N ALA A 129 -10.12 -3.05 -9.92
CA ALA A 129 -11.10 -2.29 -10.66
C ALA A 129 -11.79 -3.15 -11.74
N PRO A 130 -13.13 -3.32 -11.67
CA PRO A 130 -13.86 -4.09 -12.67
C PRO A 130 -13.96 -3.37 -14.02
N TYR A 131 -13.77 -2.04 -14.04
CA TYR A 131 -13.85 -1.23 -15.25
C TYR A 131 -12.64 -0.33 -15.40
N LEU A 132 -12.38 0.09 -16.64
CA LEU A 132 -11.42 1.11 -17.02
C LEU A 132 -12.17 2.33 -17.59
N ARG A 133 -11.72 3.54 -17.21
CA ARG A 133 -11.97 4.75 -17.99
C ARG A 133 -10.72 5.06 -18.81
N ASP A 134 -10.89 5.11 -20.13
CA ASP A 134 -9.82 5.45 -21.06
C ASP A 134 -9.53 6.96 -21.09
N LEU A 135 -8.67 7.39 -22.01
CA LEU A 135 -8.29 8.79 -22.13
C LEU A 135 -9.42 9.68 -22.67
N GLU A 136 -10.42 9.09 -23.35
CA GLU A 136 -11.63 9.75 -23.82
C GLU A 136 -12.75 9.72 -22.75
N ASP A 137 -12.43 9.29 -21.51
CA ASP A 137 -13.34 9.15 -20.37
C ASP A 137 -14.50 8.13 -20.60
N LYS A 138 -14.32 7.20 -21.53
CA LYS A 138 -15.28 6.12 -21.78
C LYS A 138 -15.04 4.95 -20.85
N ARG A 139 -16.09 4.50 -20.18
CA ARG A 139 -16.06 3.31 -19.32
C ARG A 139 -16.21 2.04 -20.17
N ARG A 140 -15.29 1.11 -20.00
CA ARG A 140 -15.28 -0.18 -20.68
C ARG A 140 -14.67 -1.29 -19.82
N ASN A 141 -14.86 -2.52 -20.25
CA ASN A 141 -14.17 -3.67 -19.65
C ASN A 141 -12.68 -3.62 -20.01
N PRO A 142 -11.79 -3.82 -19.02
CA PRO A 142 -10.36 -3.89 -19.28
C PRO A 142 -9.96 -5.21 -19.94
N THR A 143 -8.81 -5.16 -20.63
CA THR A 143 -8.14 -6.30 -21.25
C THR A 143 -6.83 -6.62 -20.55
N LEU A 144 -6.20 -7.74 -20.90
CA LEU A 144 -4.85 -8.08 -20.41
C LEU A 144 -3.81 -7.07 -20.92
N GLU A 145 -4.01 -6.48 -22.09
CA GLU A 145 -3.14 -5.41 -22.60
C GLU A 145 -3.26 -4.14 -21.75
N ASP A 146 -4.46 -3.74 -21.33
CA ASP A 146 -4.66 -2.64 -20.41
C ASP A 146 -3.91 -2.87 -19.09
N LEU A 147 -4.05 -4.07 -18.51
CA LEU A 147 -3.32 -4.44 -17.31
C LEU A 147 -1.80 -4.36 -17.52
N ALA A 148 -1.30 -4.86 -18.65
CA ALA A 148 0.12 -4.80 -18.98
C ALA A 148 0.60 -3.33 -19.09
N ASN A 149 -0.22 -2.44 -19.63
CA ASN A 149 0.10 -1.01 -19.70
C ASN A 149 0.14 -0.36 -18.31
N PHE A 150 -0.74 -0.70 -17.38
CA PHE A 150 -0.65 -0.26 -15.99
C PHE A 150 0.60 -0.79 -15.27
N HIS A 151 1.01 -2.03 -15.52
CA HIS A 151 2.28 -2.56 -14.97
C HIS A 151 3.49 -1.81 -15.51
N LYS A 152 3.50 -1.46 -16.82
CA LYS A 152 4.53 -0.62 -17.42
C LYS A 152 4.53 0.80 -16.82
N LEU A 153 3.36 1.41 -16.62
CA LEU A 153 3.24 2.70 -15.96
C LEU A 153 3.79 2.64 -14.53
N SER A 154 3.40 1.62 -13.76
CA SER A 154 3.93 1.40 -12.40
C SER A 154 5.45 1.25 -12.39
N HIS A 155 6.03 0.58 -13.39
CA HIS A 155 7.48 0.46 -13.55
C HIS A 155 8.14 1.82 -13.84
N MET A 156 7.54 2.63 -14.71
CA MET A 156 8.09 3.91 -15.17
C MET A 156 7.93 5.03 -14.15
N LEU A 157 6.93 4.99 -13.28
CA LEU A 157 6.64 6.04 -12.29
C LEU A 157 7.51 5.85 -11.04
N PRO A 158 8.44 6.78 -10.73
CA PRO A 158 9.40 6.61 -9.64
C PRO A 158 8.75 6.44 -8.26
N SER A 159 7.63 7.11 -8.00
CA SER A 159 6.90 7.06 -6.73
C SER A 159 6.14 5.75 -6.49
N MET A 160 5.90 4.94 -7.52
CA MET A 160 5.27 3.64 -7.35
C MET A 160 6.33 2.59 -6.98
N HIS A 161 6.23 2.02 -5.79
CA HIS A 161 7.20 1.06 -5.24
C HIS A 161 6.87 -0.39 -5.60
N SER A 162 5.66 -0.63 -6.13
CA SER A 162 5.18 -1.95 -6.51
C SER A 162 4.42 -1.88 -7.83
N SER A 163 4.42 -2.97 -8.58
CA SER A 163 3.52 -3.13 -9.72
C SER A 163 2.13 -3.64 -9.33
N ALA A 164 1.89 -3.90 -8.02
CA ALA A 164 0.67 -4.54 -7.53
C ALA A 164 0.39 -5.90 -8.20
N HIS A 165 -0.88 -6.28 -8.39
CA HIS A 165 -1.28 -7.43 -9.20
C HIS A 165 -2.34 -7.04 -10.25
N HIS A 166 -3.64 -7.36 -10.11
CA HIS A 166 -4.68 -6.97 -11.07
C HIS A 166 -5.16 -5.53 -10.82
N ILE A 167 -4.44 -4.55 -11.32
CA ILE A 167 -4.83 -3.13 -11.23
C ILE A 167 -6.24 -2.96 -11.83
N VAL A 168 -6.48 -3.60 -12.96
CA VAL A 168 -7.79 -3.78 -13.58
C VAL A 168 -8.05 -5.27 -13.84
N GLU A 169 -9.31 -5.68 -13.85
CA GLU A 169 -9.69 -7.08 -14.08
C GLU A 169 -9.73 -7.41 -15.58
N PRO A 170 -8.84 -8.25 -16.13
CA PRO A 170 -8.82 -8.55 -17.57
C PRO A 170 -9.93 -9.54 -17.94
N TYR A 171 -10.97 -9.08 -18.64
CA TYR A 171 -12.12 -9.90 -19.02
C TYR A 171 -11.93 -10.74 -20.30
N ASP A 172 -10.90 -10.45 -21.07
CA ASP A 172 -10.57 -11.14 -22.33
C ASP A 172 -9.86 -12.48 -22.15
N HIS A 173 -9.69 -12.93 -20.89
CA HIS A 173 -9.08 -14.21 -20.56
C HIS A 173 -9.97 -15.08 -19.66
N PRO A 174 -9.94 -16.42 -19.81
CA PRO A 174 -10.69 -17.34 -18.96
C PRO A 174 -10.32 -17.22 -17.49
N ILE A 175 -11.30 -17.24 -16.60
CA ILE A 175 -11.12 -17.12 -15.12
C ILE A 175 -10.11 -18.14 -14.60
N SER A 176 -10.15 -19.39 -15.11
CA SER A 176 -9.26 -20.47 -14.67
C SER A 176 -7.77 -20.24 -14.92
N GLN A 177 -7.41 -19.35 -15.86
CA GLN A 177 -6.02 -19.02 -16.19
C GLN A 177 -5.65 -17.57 -15.85
N ARG A 178 -6.63 -16.76 -15.46
CA ARG A 178 -6.48 -15.32 -15.30
C ARG A 178 -5.42 -14.97 -14.26
N HIS A 179 -5.39 -15.67 -13.12
CA HIS A 179 -4.37 -15.45 -12.06
C HIS A 179 -2.94 -15.66 -12.58
N LEU A 180 -2.70 -16.63 -13.44
CA LEU A 180 -1.37 -16.87 -14.04
C LEU A 180 -0.98 -15.73 -14.99
N ARG A 181 -1.93 -15.27 -15.83
CA ARG A 181 -1.69 -14.18 -16.78
C ARG A 181 -1.43 -12.85 -16.07
N ILE A 182 -2.18 -12.55 -15.02
CA ILE A 182 -1.99 -11.37 -14.17
C ILE A 182 -0.61 -11.39 -13.51
N THR A 183 -0.26 -12.49 -12.86
CA THR A 183 1.04 -12.65 -12.19
C THR A 183 2.19 -12.57 -13.20
N TYR A 184 2.07 -13.23 -14.36
CA TYR A 184 3.07 -13.14 -15.42
C TYR A 184 3.24 -11.71 -15.93
N SER A 185 2.16 -10.96 -16.12
CA SER A 185 2.19 -9.56 -16.54
C SER A 185 2.97 -8.68 -15.57
N SER A 186 2.71 -8.84 -14.27
CA SER A 186 3.46 -8.15 -13.21
C SER A 186 4.95 -8.47 -13.28
N MET A 187 5.32 -9.75 -13.34
CA MET A 187 6.71 -10.21 -13.41
C MET A 187 7.41 -9.80 -14.70
N ARG A 188 6.69 -9.72 -15.83
CA ARG A 188 7.25 -9.41 -17.17
C ARG A 188 7.55 -7.95 -17.36
N TYR A 189 6.65 -7.07 -16.90
CA TYR A 189 6.67 -5.65 -17.24
C TYR A 189 7.19 -4.75 -16.12
N SER A 190 7.51 -5.29 -14.95
CA SER A 190 8.16 -4.56 -13.88
C SER A 190 9.25 -5.41 -13.22
N ASP A 191 10.29 -4.75 -12.70
CA ASP A 191 11.33 -5.36 -11.87
C ASP A 191 11.25 -4.92 -10.40
N LYS A 192 10.16 -4.21 -10.05
CA LYS A 192 9.79 -3.80 -8.70
C LYS A 192 9.11 -4.95 -7.94
N THR A 193 8.79 -4.72 -6.67
CA THR A 193 7.97 -5.64 -5.87
C THR A 193 6.58 -5.81 -6.50
N PHE A 194 5.89 -6.89 -6.19
CA PHE A 194 4.54 -7.19 -6.71
C PHE A 194 3.72 -7.95 -5.69
N MET A 195 2.41 -8.02 -5.92
CA MET A 195 1.47 -8.79 -5.11
C MET A 195 1.06 -10.06 -5.82
N GLY A 196 0.66 -11.08 -5.06
CA GLY A 196 0.14 -12.34 -5.58
C GLY A 196 -1.37 -12.45 -5.45
N MET A 197 -1.97 -13.26 -6.31
CA MET A 197 -3.40 -13.55 -6.28
C MET A 197 -3.75 -14.53 -5.16
N THR A 198 -4.82 -14.24 -4.43
CA THR A 198 -5.33 -15.03 -3.30
C THR A 198 -6.77 -15.51 -3.51
N THR A 199 -7.23 -15.53 -4.76
CA THR A 199 -8.62 -15.86 -5.12
C THR A 199 -9.00 -17.33 -4.92
N SER A 200 -8.04 -18.19 -4.66
CA SER A 200 -8.20 -19.54 -4.12
C SER A 200 -6.87 -20.05 -3.54
N PRO A 201 -6.86 -21.07 -2.68
CA PRO A 201 -5.63 -21.71 -2.21
C PRO A 201 -4.73 -22.17 -3.36
N LYS A 202 -5.32 -22.80 -4.39
CA LYS A 202 -4.60 -23.24 -5.59
C LYS A 202 -3.96 -22.08 -6.35
N ASN A 203 -4.68 -20.97 -6.54
CA ASN A 203 -4.14 -19.81 -7.23
C ASN A 203 -2.97 -19.19 -6.44
N ALA A 204 -3.05 -19.17 -5.10
CA ALA A 204 -1.97 -18.74 -4.24
C ALA A 204 -0.73 -19.64 -4.39
N GLU A 205 -0.91 -20.98 -4.39
CA GLU A 205 0.17 -21.94 -4.62
C GLU A 205 0.81 -21.78 -6.02
N ASP A 206 0.00 -21.52 -7.05
CA ASP A 206 0.51 -21.29 -8.40
C ASP A 206 1.37 -20.02 -8.46
N VAL A 207 0.97 -18.92 -7.76
CA VAL A 207 1.80 -17.73 -7.62
C VAL A 207 3.14 -18.04 -6.93
N ILE A 208 3.13 -18.81 -5.85
CA ILE A 208 4.34 -19.23 -5.14
C ILE A 208 5.27 -20.01 -6.06
N LYS A 209 4.73 -20.96 -6.87
CA LYS A 209 5.52 -21.70 -7.88
C LYS A 209 6.11 -20.78 -8.95
N MET A 210 5.36 -19.77 -9.38
CA MET A 210 5.88 -18.76 -10.32
C MET A 210 7.01 -17.94 -9.71
N CYS A 211 6.95 -17.67 -8.41
CA CYS A 211 8.05 -17.01 -7.68
C CYS A 211 9.31 -17.92 -7.60
N ASP A 212 9.14 -19.22 -7.34
CA ASP A 212 10.26 -20.18 -7.38
C ASP A 212 10.95 -20.22 -8.76
N ILE A 213 10.17 -20.12 -9.84
CA ILE A 213 10.73 -20.05 -11.21
C ILE A 213 11.49 -18.72 -11.43
N LEU A 214 10.93 -17.61 -10.95
CA LEU A 214 11.49 -16.28 -11.19
C LEU A 214 12.77 -16.00 -10.38
N PHE A 215 12.79 -16.40 -9.09
CA PHE A 215 13.87 -16.10 -8.16
C PHE A 215 14.86 -17.26 -7.95
N GLY A 216 14.51 -18.45 -8.40
CA GLY A 216 15.26 -19.69 -8.19
C GLY A 216 14.74 -20.50 -7.00
N PRO A 217 14.93 -21.84 -7.07
CA PRO A 217 14.42 -22.76 -6.05
C PRO A 217 14.96 -22.44 -4.66
N GLY A 218 14.09 -22.37 -3.66
CA GLY A 218 14.44 -22.16 -2.26
C GLY A 218 14.74 -20.70 -1.86
N PHE A 219 14.91 -19.78 -2.81
CA PHE A 219 15.17 -18.37 -2.49
C PHE A 219 14.07 -17.76 -1.64
N ILE A 220 12.81 -18.00 -2.02
CA ILE A 220 11.64 -17.41 -1.36
C ILE A 220 11.40 -17.94 0.07
N ASP A 221 11.99 -19.07 0.45
CA ASP A 221 11.80 -19.64 1.80
C ASP A 221 12.39 -18.76 2.92
N SER A 222 13.36 -17.92 2.57
CA SER A 222 14.01 -16.98 3.49
C SER A 222 13.90 -15.51 3.05
N HIS A 223 13.41 -15.25 1.85
CA HIS A 223 13.33 -13.91 1.27
C HIS A 223 11.89 -13.58 0.85
N PRO A 224 11.21 -12.67 1.55
CA PRO A 224 9.92 -12.14 1.11
C PRO A 224 10.02 -11.48 -0.27
N VAL A 225 9.28 -12.00 -1.26
CA VAL A 225 9.28 -11.51 -2.65
C VAL A 225 7.90 -11.16 -3.18
N VAL A 226 6.84 -11.64 -2.51
CA VAL A 226 5.45 -11.43 -2.94
C VAL A 226 4.54 -11.33 -1.73
N THR A 227 3.62 -10.37 -1.72
CA THR A 227 2.62 -10.25 -0.66
C THR A 227 1.28 -10.84 -1.11
N GLY A 228 0.62 -11.59 -0.23
CA GLY A 228 -0.77 -12.03 -0.41
C GLY A 228 -1.73 -11.17 0.41
N ASN A 229 -2.84 -10.74 -0.19
CA ASN A 229 -3.89 -10.05 0.56
C ASN A 229 -5.02 -11.00 0.89
N CYS A 230 -5.28 -11.22 2.18
CA CYS A 230 -6.38 -12.04 2.67
C CYS A 230 -7.42 -11.13 3.33
N ASN A 231 -8.61 -11.08 2.74
CA ASN A 231 -9.72 -10.27 3.26
C ASN A 231 -10.58 -11.09 4.23
N GLY A 232 -10.89 -10.51 5.38
CA GLY A 232 -11.91 -11.05 6.28
C GLY A 232 -13.33 -10.77 5.74
N ASN A 233 -14.26 -11.67 6.00
CA ASN A 233 -15.69 -11.50 5.71
C ASN A 233 -16.37 -10.90 6.93
N SER A 234 -16.13 -9.61 7.17
CA SER A 234 -16.73 -8.91 8.30
C SER A 234 -18.26 -8.97 8.28
N PRO A 235 -18.93 -9.17 9.42
CA PRO A 235 -18.39 -9.18 10.77
C PRO A 235 -17.86 -10.55 11.23
N LEU A 236 -16.66 -10.59 11.77
CA LEU A 236 -16.11 -11.68 12.59
C LEU A 236 -16.01 -13.05 11.88
N VAL A 237 -15.68 -13.09 10.57
CA VAL A 237 -15.58 -14.35 9.79
C VAL A 237 -14.32 -14.36 8.92
N TRP A 238 -13.65 -15.52 8.89
CA TRP A 238 -12.61 -15.88 7.92
C TRP A 238 -13.04 -17.14 7.16
N ASP A 239 -13.04 -17.11 5.84
CA ASP A 239 -13.46 -18.22 4.99
C ASP A 239 -12.30 -19.13 4.55
N GLU A 240 -12.64 -20.30 4.04
CA GLU A 240 -11.70 -21.34 3.58
C GLU A 240 -10.77 -20.81 2.48
N THR A 241 -11.26 -19.96 1.59
CA THR A 241 -10.48 -19.39 0.47
C THR A 241 -9.33 -18.55 0.98
N MET A 242 -9.63 -17.60 1.88
CA MET A 242 -8.62 -16.69 2.42
C MET A 242 -7.67 -17.39 3.39
N LEU A 243 -8.18 -18.28 4.23
CA LEU A 243 -7.35 -19.06 5.16
C LEU A 243 -6.41 -20.02 4.41
N GLY A 244 -6.88 -20.64 3.31
CA GLY A 244 -6.06 -21.50 2.47
C GLY A 244 -4.97 -20.72 1.72
N ALA A 245 -5.29 -19.54 1.18
CA ALA A 245 -4.30 -18.66 0.58
C ALA A 245 -3.27 -18.19 1.61
N MET A 246 -3.70 -17.82 2.82
CA MET A 246 -2.83 -17.44 3.94
C MET A 246 -1.81 -18.57 4.23
N ARG A 247 -2.27 -19.83 4.29
CA ARG A 247 -1.39 -21.00 4.48
C ARG A 247 -0.34 -21.13 3.36
N ALA A 248 -0.76 -20.91 2.10
CA ALA A 248 0.17 -21.02 0.96
C ALA A 248 1.31 -19.99 1.05
N PHE A 249 1.02 -18.76 1.46
CA PHE A 249 2.02 -17.70 1.62
C PHE A 249 2.88 -17.91 2.88
N CYS A 250 2.25 -18.08 4.07
CA CYS A 250 2.96 -18.18 5.34
C CYS A 250 3.94 -19.37 5.38
N LYS A 251 3.56 -20.56 4.86
CA LYS A 251 4.45 -21.74 4.80
C LYS A 251 5.71 -21.54 3.97
N ARG A 252 5.70 -20.54 3.10
CA ARG A 252 6.84 -20.16 2.27
C ARG A 252 7.44 -18.81 2.71
N ASN A 253 7.20 -18.42 3.96
CA ASN A 253 7.71 -17.19 4.58
C ASN A 253 7.38 -15.91 3.76
N GLN A 254 6.25 -15.89 3.05
CA GLN A 254 5.81 -14.74 2.29
C GLN A 254 4.81 -13.90 3.08
N PRO A 255 4.94 -12.55 3.05
CA PRO A 255 4.09 -11.67 3.82
C PRO A 255 2.60 -11.78 3.47
N VAL A 256 1.76 -11.78 4.49
CA VAL A 256 0.30 -11.75 4.35
C VAL A 256 -0.25 -10.44 4.90
N LEU A 257 -1.06 -9.76 4.09
CA LEU A 257 -1.89 -8.64 4.50
C LEU A 257 -3.18 -9.21 5.11
N CYS A 258 -3.32 -9.11 6.45
CA CYS A 258 -4.51 -9.55 7.17
C CYS A 258 -5.53 -8.41 7.17
N SER A 259 -6.48 -8.44 6.24
CA SER A 259 -7.32 -7.28 5.91
C SER A 259 -8.81 -7.56 6.12
N PRO A 260 -9.38 -7.31 7.32
CA PRO A 260 -10.83 -7.25 7.48
C PRO A 260 -11.47 -6.29 6.50
N PHE A 261 -12.67 -6.63 6.00
CA PHE A 261 -13.44 -5.79 5.09
C PHE A 261 -14.56 -5.09 5.85
N VAL A 262 -14.33 -3.86 6.28
CA VAL A 262 -15.18 -3.14 7.22
C VAL A 262 -15.92 -1.99 6.55
N LEU A 263 -17.25 -1.99 6.76
CA LEU A 263 -18.16 -0.94 6.32
C LEU A 263 -18.87 -0.37 7.56
N GLY A 264 -18.38 0.75 8.07
CA GLY A 264 -18.95 1.44 9.23
C GLY A 264 -20.41 1.81 9.02
N GLY A 265 -21.31 1.28 9.86
CA GLY A 265 -22.76 1.44 9.73
C GLY A 265 -23.48 0.31 8.97
N ALA A 266 -22.72 -0.69 8.44
CA ALA A 266 -23.32 -1.87 7.80
C ALA A 266 -22.89 -3.17 8.48
N ASN A 267 -21.60 -3.53 8.42
CA ASN A 267 -21.07 -4.75 9.06
C ASN A 267 -20.27 -4.47 10.33
N THR A 268 -20.21 -3.22 10.75
CA THR A 268 -19.74 -2.75 12.05
C THR A 268 -20.66 -1.65 12.56
N PRO A 269 -20.56 -1.25 13.85
CA PRO A 269 -21.27 -0.08 14.37
C PRO A 269 -21.01 1.16 13.53
N ALA A 270 -21.96 2.13 13.53
CA ALA A 270 -21.78 3.37 12.78
C ALA A 270 -20.75 4.32 13.40
N SER A 271 -20.48 4.18 14.70
CA SER A 271 -19.54 5.02 15.42
C SER A 271 -18.09 4.56 15.25
N VAL A 272 -17.17 5.52 15.15
CA VAL A 272 -15.76 5.32 14.81
C VAL A 272 -15.03 4.37 15.78
N ALA A 273 -15.07 4.61 17.08
CA ALA A 273 -14.26 3.85 18.03
C ALA A 273 -14.68 2.36 18.16
N PRO A 274 -15.97 2.00 18.25
CA PRO A 274 -16.38 0.59 18.22
C PRO A 274 -16.08 -0.10 16.89
N THR A 275 -16.16 0.61 15.76
CA THR A 275 -15.74 0.09 14.46
C THR A 275 -14.26 -0.28 14.45
N VAL A 276 -13.41 0.58 15.02
CA VAL A 276 -11.97 0.28 15.16
C VAL A 276 -11.73 -0.90 16.10
N ALA A 277 -12.48 -1.04 17.19
CA ALA A 277 -12.33 -2.18 18.11
C ALA A 277 -12.69 -3.53 17.46
N GLN A 278 -13.79 -3.58 16.68
CA GLN A 278 -14.15 -4.78 15.93
C GLN A 278 -13.13 -5.10 14.84
N LEU A 279 -12.75 -4.11 14.01
CA LEU A 279 -11.72 -4.26 12.98
C LEU A 279 -10.42 -4.80 13.59
N ASN A 280 -10.01 -4.25 14.73
CA ASN A 280 -8.81 -4.66 15.44
C ASN A 280 -8.91 -6.13 15.90
N ALA A 281 -10.04 -6.56 16.45
CA ALA A 281 -10.25 -7.96 16.83
C ALA A 281 -10.11 -8.91 15.61
N GLU A 282 -10.76 -8.57 14.50
CA GLU A 282 -10.69 -9.37 13.27
C GLU A 282 -9.25 -9.43 12.73
N ALA A 283 -8.55 -8.29 12.67
CA ALA A 283 -7.16 -8.24 12.20
C ALA A 283 -6.22 -9.06 13.11
N LEU A 284 -6.35 -8.91 14.44
CA LEU A 284 -5.54 -9.63 15.41
C LEU A 284 -5.73 -11.15 15.32
N SER A 285 -6.96 -11.62 15.08
CA SER A 285 -7.24 -13.05 14.89
C SER A 285 -6.51 -13.66 13.69
N ALA A 286 -6.46 -12.93 12.56
CA ALA A 286 -5.73 -13.35 11.38
C ALA A 286 -4.21 -13.26 11.56
N LEU A 287 -3.72 -12.18 12.16
CA LEU A 287 -2.31 -12.03 12.52
C LEU A 287 -1.84 -13.17 13.42
N ALA A 288 -2.62 -13.52 14.44
CA ALA A 288 -2.33 -14.67 15.30
C ALA A 288 -2.35 -15.98 14.50
N TYR A 289 -3.33 -16.17 13.60
CA TYR A 289 -3.39 -17.39 12.79
C TYR A 289 -2.18 -17.53 11.83
N THR A 290 -1.63 -16.45 11.29
CA THR A 290 -0.39 -16.54 10.49
C THR A 290 0.76 -17.16 11.31
N GLN A 291 0.82 -16.88 12.61
CA GLN A 291 1.85 -17.38 13.51
C GLN A 291 1.58 -18.83 13.98
N VAL A 292 0.32 -19.26 13.94
CA VAL A 292 -0.03 -20.68 14.11
C VAL A 292 0.40 -21.50 12.89
N ILE A 293 0.21 -20.96 11.68
CA ILE A 293 0.67 -21.59 10.44
C ILE A 293 2.20 -21.70 10.43
N GLN A 294 2.88 -20.58 10.68
CA GLN A 294 4.35 -20.50 10.64
C GLN A 294 4.82 -19.39 11.59
N LYS A 295 5.38 -19.78 12.73
CA LYS A 295 5.93 -18.83 13.70
C LYS A 295 7.07 -18.02 13.08
N GLY A 296 7.01 -16.70 13.22
CA GLY A 296 7.99 -15.77 12.64
C GLY A 296 7.72 -15.39 11.18
N ALA A 297 6.67 -15.93 10.54
CA ALA A 297 6.29 -15.50 9.20
C ALA A 297 5.92 -14.00 9.18
N PRO A 298 6.37 -13.23 8.18
CA PRO A 298 5.99 -11.83 8.05
C PRO A 298 4.48 -11.70 7.87
N ALA A 299 3.88 -10.84 8.66
CA ALA A 299 2.45 -10.51 8.56
C ALA A 299 2.26 -9.00 8.72
N ILE A 300 1.24 -8.48 8.07
CA ILE A 300 0.96 -7.05 8.00
C ILE A 300 -0.46 -6.82 8.49
N TYR A 301 -0.60 -6.00 9.53
CA TYR A 301 -1.89 -5.54 10.02
C TYR A 301 -2.55 -4.72 8.91
N GLY A 302 -3.64 -5.24 8.34
CA GLY A 302 -4.33 -4.62 7.23
C GLY A 302 -5.80 -4.34 7.51
N HIS A 303 -6.41 -3.62 6.60
CA HIS A 303 -7.86 -3.45 6.54
C HIS A 303 -8.28 -2.91 5.17
N TYR A 304 -9.51 -3.18 4.78
CA TYR A 304 -10.28 -2.33 3.89
C TYR A 304 -11.36 -1.65 4.71
N LEU A 305 -11.40 -0.34 4.69
CA LEU A 305 -12.27 0.44 5.54
C LEU A 305 -13.02 1.47 4.72
N SER A 306 -14.32 1.46 4.85
CA SER A 306 -15.24 2.46 4.30
C SER A 306 -16.35 2.73 5.31
N THR A 307 -17.15 3.75 5.04
CA THR A 307 -18.42 3.98 5.73
C THR A 307 -19.55 3.79 4.73
N VAL A 308 -20.79 3.69 5.18
CA VAL A 308 -21.94 3.65 4.29
C VAL A 308 -22.77 4.91 4.43
N SER A 309 -23.32 5.36 3.34
CA SER A 309 -24.37 6.40 3.35
C SER A 309 -25.61 5.84 4.02
N MET A 310 -25.99 6.35 5.17
CA MET A 310 -27.22 5.94 5.87
C MET A 310 -28.48 6.23 5.05
N LYS A 311 -28.38 7.07 4.04
CA LYS A 311 -29.49 7.42 3.14
C LYS A 311 -29.67 6.41 1.99
N SER A 312 -28.57 5.88 1.44
CA SER A 312 -28.60 5.02 0.24
C SER A 312 -28.07 3.60 0.47
N GLY A 313 -27.37 3.34 1.59
CA GLY A 313 -26.68 2.08 1.84
C GLY A 313 -25.38 1.90 1.01
N ALA A 314 -25.04 2.85 0.14
CA ALA A 314 -23.87 2.75 -0.72
C ALA A 314 -22.57 3.03 0.08
N PRO A 315 -21.46 2.31 -0.21
CA PRO A 315 -20.16 2.61 0.35
C PRO A 315 -19.74 4.04 0.00
N MET A 316 -19.18 4.74 0.98
CA MET A 316 -18.65 6.09 0.84
C MET A 316 -17.15 6.07 0.92
N ALA A 317 -16.49 6.72 -0.02
CA ALA A 317 -15.05 6.88 -0.04
C ALA A 317 -14.64 8.35 0.16
N GLY A 318 -13.43 8.61 0.63
CA GLY A 318 -12.91 9.98 0.81
C GLY A 318 -13.49 10.75 1.98
N THR A 319 -14.16 10.08 2.95
CA THR A 319 -14.81 10.76 4.08
C THR A 319 -13.83 11.02 5.23
N PRO A 320 -14.07 12.08 6.05
CA PRO A 320 -13.19 12.39 7.19
C PRO A 320 -13.19 11.28 8.26
N GLU A 321 -14.27 10.51 8.41
CA GLU A 321 -14.33 9.38 9.35
C GLU A 321 -13.29 8.31 9.01
N ILE A 322 -13.07 8.03 7.72
CA ILE A 322 -12.03 7.10 7.26
C ILE A 322 -10.65 7.60 7.67
N SER A 323 -10.39 8.90 7.53
CA SER A 323 -9.12 9.52 7.94
C SER A 323 -8.89 9.41 9.46
N LEU A 324 -9.92 9.69 10.27
CA LEU A 324 -9.86 9.54 11.73
C LEU A 324 -9.59 8.09 12.14
N MET A 325 -10.28 7.13 11.52
CA MET A 325 -10.04 5.71 11.79
C MET A 325 -8.62 5.27 11.40
N ASN A 326 -8.07 5.78 10.30
CA ASN A 326 -6.68 5.51 9.91
C ASN A 326 -5.67 6.01 10.96
N PHE A 327 -5.86 7.18 11.55
CA PHE A 327 -5.01 7.66 12.64
C PHE A 327 -5.08 6.70 13.85
N MET A 328 -6.28 6.28 14.25
CA MET A 328 -6.47 5.36 15.37
C MET A 328 -5.84 3.99 15.09
N ILE A 329 -6.06 3.42 13.90
CA ILE A 329 -5.51 2.12 13.51
C ILE A 329 -3.98 2.17 13.43
N GLY A 330 -3.40 3.25 12.92
CA GLY A 330 -1.96 3.44 12.91
C GLY A 330 -1.35 3.42 14.33
N GLN A 331 -2.04 4.04 15.32
CA GLN A 331 -1.62 3.95 16.71
C GLN A 331 -1.75 2.53 17.27
N MET A 332 -2.83 1.79 16.93
CA MET A 332 -3.00 0.40 17.36
C MET A 332 -1.91 -0.51 16.76
N ALA A 333 -1.59 -0.37 15.49
CA ALA A 333 -0.53 -1.14 14.85
C ALA A 333 0.85 -0.91 15.52
N ARG A 334 1.18 0.35 15.83
CA ARG A 334 2.39 0.69 16.60
C ARG A 334 2.37 0.16 18.04
N TYR A 335 1.20 0.15 18.68
CA TYR A 335 1.02 -0.45 20.01
C TYR A 335 1.38 -1.94 20.00
N TYR A 336 0.99 -2.69 18.94
CA TYR A 336 1.34 -4.10 18.77
C TYR A 336 2.71 -4.32 18.13
N LYS A 337 3.39 -3.28 17.67
CA LYS A 337 4.70 -3.32 16.98
C LYS A 337 4.66 -4.18 15.70
N VAL A 338 3.60 -4.10 14.95
CA VAL A 338 3.45 -4.81 13.68
C VAL A 338 3.42 -3.82 12.51
N PRO A 339 4.01 -4.16 11.36
CA PRO A 339 3.85 -3.35 10.15
C PRO A 339 2.38 -3.28 9.76
N TRP A 340 1.94 -2.15 9.19
CA TRP A 340 0.55 -2.02 8.85
C TRP A 340 0.29 -1.42 7.47
N ARG A 341 -0.85 -1.76 6.93
CA ARG A 341 -1.34 -1.40 5.62
C ARG A 341 -2.65 -0.63 5.72
N THR A 342 -2.75 0.42 4.94
CA THR A 342 -4.02 1.10 4.69
C THR A 342 -4.18 1.42 3.20
N SER A 343 -5.31 2.00 2.85
CA SER A 343 -5.63 2.46 1.49
C SER A 343 -5.63 3.97 1.40
N ASN A 344 -5.19 4.46 0.26
CA ASN A 344 -5.17 5.87 -0.11
C ASN A 344 -6.04 6.10 -1.35
N THR A 345 -6.18 7.33 -1.78
CA THR A 345 -6.92 7.81 -2.96
C THR A 345 -8.34 7.24 -3.11
N LEU A 346 -8.93 6.80 -2.00
CA LEU A 346 -10.27 6.23 -1.98
C LEU A 346 -11.30 7.34 -2.22
N GLY A 347 -11.46 7.74 -3.47
CA GLY A 347 -12.39 8.79 -3.88
C GLY A 347 -13.75 8.24 -4.35
N GLY A 348 -14.81 9.02 -4.09
CA GLY A 348 -16.16 8.79 -4.60
C GLY A 348 -16.41 9.43 -5.96
N ALA A 349 -15.51 10.29 -6.45
CA ALA A 349 -15.61 10.97 -7.73
C ALA A 349 -15.80 9.99 -8.89
N LYS A 350 -16.73 10.29 -9.80
CA LYS A 350 -17.09 9.43 -10.93
C LYS A 350 -16.24 9.67 -12.15
N THR A 351 -15.63 10.84 -12.25
CA THR A 351 -14.72 11.27 -13.32
C THR A 351 -13.45 11.83 -12.71
N PHE A 352 -12.43 12.05 -13.54
CA PHE A 352 -11.23 12.71 -13.09
C PHE A 352 -11.43 14.23 -13.15
N ASP A 353 -11.92 14.81 -12.05
CA ASP A 353 -12.24 16.22 -11.88
C ASP A 353 -11.65 16.79 -10.58
N ALA A 354 -12.06 17.99 -10.19
CA ALA A 354 -11.62 18.64 -8.96
C ALA A 354 -11.93 17.80 -7.71
N GLN A 355 -13.09 17.09 -7.69
CA GLN A 355 -13.47 16.21 -6.59
C GLN A 355 -12.47 15.06 -6.48
N ALA A 356 -12.12 14.39 -7.57
CA ALA A 356 -11.12 13.34 -7.60
C ALA A 356 -9.77 13.82 -7.04
N GLY A 357 -9.38 15.04 -7.40
CA GLY A 357 -8.13 15.65 -6.95
C GLY A 357 -8.08 15.90 -5.45
N TYR A 358 -9.10 16.57 -4.87
CA TYR A 358 -9.08 16.88 -3.44
C TYR A 358 -9.31 15.66 -2.55
N GLU A 359 -10.16 14.70 -2.96
CA GLU A 359 -10.35 13.45 -2.23
C GLU A 359 -9.04 12.63 -2.17
N SER A 360 -8.32 12.52 -3.29
CA SER A 360 -7.03 11.86 -3.34
C SER A 360 -6.01 12.55 -2.45
N ALA A 361 -5.86 13.87 -2.54
CA ALA A 361 -4.90 14.63 -1.74
C ALA A 361 -5.20 14.53 -0.24
N THR A 362 -6.47 14.69 0.17
CA THR A 362 -6.88 14.65 1.58
C THR A 362 -6.63 13.27 2.18
N THR A 363 -7.01 12.20 1.48
CA THR A 363 -6.81 10.83 1.98
C THR A 363 -5.33 10.45 1.99
N LEU A 364 -4.54 10.86 0.99
CA LEU A 364 -3.09 10.65 0.96
C LEU A 364 -2.42 11.30 2.18
N MET A 365 -2.74 12.56 2.47
CA MET A 365 -2.18 13.26 3.61
C MET A 365 -2.54 12.57 4.94
N ALA A 366 -3.79 12.13 5.10
CA ALA A 366 -4.21 11.43 6.30
C ALA A 366 -3.43 10.12 6.51
N VAL A 367 -3.27 9.28 5.47
CA VAL A 367 -2.55 8.01 5.61
C VAL A 367 -1.04 8.21 5.81
N MET A 368 -0.46 9.25 5.22
CA MET A 368 0.93 9.63 5.49
C MET A 368 1.11 10.04 6.95
N MET A 369 0.26 10.91 7.47
CA MET A 369 0.30 11.37 8.85
C MET A 369 -0.05 10.27 9.87
N SER A 370 -0.72 9.20 9.46
CA SER A 370 -0.99 8.04 10.31
C SER A 370 0.20 7.07 10.44
N GLY A 371 1.25 7.25 9.63
CA GLY A 371 2.47 6.42 9.66
C GLY A 371 2.29 5.05 9.02
N ALA A 372 1.54 4.96 7.93
CA ALA A 372 1.32 3.70 7.22
C ALA A 372 2.59 3.20 6.52
N ASN A 373 2.87 1.89 6.62
CA ASN A 373 4.00 1.26 5.95
C ASN A 373 3.66 0.87 4.50
N TYR A 374 2.48 0.30 4.28
CA TYR A 374 1.99 -0.15 2.99
C TYR A 374 0.77 0.68 2.60
N ILE A 375 0.97 1.69 1.76
CA ILE A 375 -0.10 2.54 1.28
C ILE A 375 -0.60 1.98 -0.05
N TRP A 376 -1.67 1.19 0.03
CA TRP A 376 -2.29 0.58 -1.13
C TRP A 376 -3.30 1.53 -1.79
N HIS A 377 -3.68 1.24 -3.01
CA HIS A 377 -4.57 2.04 -3.84
C HIS A 377 -4.06 3.47 -4.08
N SER A 378 -2.74 3.65 -4.11
CA SER A 378 -2.09 4.98 -4.21
C SER A 378 -2.25 5.66 -5.56
N ALA A 379 -2.74 4.96 -6.59
CA ALA A 379 -2.94 5.55 -7.92
C ALA A 379 -4.09 4.90 -8.67
N GLY A 380 -4.92 5.71 -9.33
CA GLY A 380 -5.91 5.32 -10.33
C GLY A 380 -7.33 5.07 -9.86
N TRP A 381 -7.60 5.08 -8.55
CA TRP A 381 -8.91 4.75 -7.96
C TRP A 381 -9.97 5.81 -8.20
N ASN A 382 -11.13 5.41 -8.72
CA ASN A 382 -12.32 6.24 -8.86
C ASN A 382 -13.60 5.49 -8.52
N GLU A 383 -14.67 6.23 -8.24
CA GLU A 383 -16.03 5.73 -8.02
C GLU A 383 -16.07 4.59 -6.99
N ALA A 384 -15.44 4.81 -5.82
CA ALA A 384 -15.32 3.82 -4.75
C ALA A 384 -14.75 2.46 -5.23
N GLY A 385 -13.81 2.47 -6.18
CA GLY A 385 -13.14 1.28 -6.74
C GLY A 385 -13.80 0.67 -7.96
N MET A 386 -14.88 1.26 -8.44
CA MET A 386 -15.59 0.72 -9.59
C MET A 386 -14.83 0.87 -10.91
N HIS A 387 -13.93 1.84 -11.01
CA HIS A 387 -13.06 1.92 -12.18
C HIS A 387 -11.68 2.50 -11.86
N CYS A 388 -10.71 2.14 -12.69
CA CYS A 388 -9.40 2.77 -12.79
C CYS A 388 -9.40 3.77 -13.95
N SER A 389 -8.76 4.92 -13.77
CA SER A 389 -8.52 5.89 -14.83
C SER A 389 -7.04 6.03 -15.10
N THR A 390 -6.64 5.95 -16.37
CA THR A 390 -5.23 6.12 -16.78
C THR A 390 -4.71 7.53 -16.45
N ALA A 391 -5.52 8.56 -16.72
CA ALA A 391 -5.14 9.94 -16.42
C ALA A 391 -4.96 10.14 -14.92
N LYS A 392 -5.94 9.69 -14.11
CA LYS A 392 -5.84 9.76 -12.64
C LYS A 392 -4.65 8.96 -12.09
N PHE A 393 -4.35 7.81 -12.66
CA PHE A 393 -3.20 7.00 -12.24
C PHE A 393 -1.89 7.78 -12.27
N ILE A 394 -1.67 8.56 -13.33
CA ILE A 394 -0.46 9.38 -13.49
C ILE A 394 -0.45 10.54 -12.50
N VAL A 395 -1.58 11.23 -12.34
CA VAL A 395 -1.69 12.38 -11.42
C VAL A 395 -1.58 11.96 -9.96
N ASP A 396 -2.21 10.85 -9.57
CA ASP A 396 -2.08 10.32 -8.20
C ASP A 396 -0.61 9.92 -7.91
N ALA A 397 0.10 9.34 -8.88
CA ALA A 397 1.52 9.01 -8.73
C ALA A 397 2.38 10.27 -8.54
N GLU A 398 2.06 11.38 -9.19
CA GLU A 398 2.71 12.68 -8.95
C GLU A 398 2.38 13.21 -7.55
N GLN A 399 1.13 13.12 -7.10
CA GLN A 399 0.77 13.48 -5.72
C GLN A 399 1.54 12.63 -4.70
N CYS A 400 1.73 11.33 -4.95
CA CYS A 400 2.58 10.49 -4.11
C CYS A 400 4.03 10.97 -4.07
N ALA A 401 4.59 11.43 -5.19
CA ALA A 401 5.94 12.01 -5.24
C ALA A 401 6.05 13.31 -4.43
N MET A 402 5.03 14.17 -4.50
CA MET A 402 4.95 15.39 -3.69
C MET A 402 4.87 15.07 -2.18
N ALA A 403 3.99 14.14 -1.80
CA ALA A 403 3.85 13.69 -0.42
C ALA A 403 5.14 13.02 0.09
N TYR A 404 5.81 12.23 -0.75
CA TYR A 404 7.12 11.64 -0.47
C TYR A 404 8.14 12.71 -0.12
N ARG A 405 8.28 13.75 -0.97
CA ARG A 405 9.23 14.84 -0.73
C ARG A 405 8.91 15.61 0.56
N MET A 406 7.64 15.85 0.83
CA MET A 406 7.22 16.52 2.05
C MET A 406 7.58 15.69 3.30
N ALA A 407 7.32 14.39 3.29
CA ALA A 407 7.56 13.49 4.42
C ALA A 407 9.05 13.21 4.69
N GLN A 408 9.95 13.54 3.76
CA GLN A 408 11.40 13.57 4.02
C GLN A 408 11.80 14.67 5.01
N GLY A 409 10.92 15.66 5.24
CA GLY A 409 11.14 16.74 6.19
C GLY A 409 12.08 17.84 5.66
N ILE A 410 12.69 18.55 6.58
CA ILE A 410 13.53 19.72 6.32
C ILE A 410 14.99 19.29 6.32
N ASN A 411 15.71 19.66 5.25
CA ASN A 411 17.16 19.56 5.22
C ASN A 411 17.78 20.82 5.84
N TRP A 412 18.74 20.63 6.72
CA TRP A 412 19.48 21.70 7.40
C TRP A 412 20.92 21.83 6.90
N ASP A 413 21.37 20.97 5.97
CA ASP A 413 22.78 20.91 5.54
C ASP A 413 23.28 22.20 4.89
N ASP A 414 22.39 22.95 4.21
CA ASP A 414 22.68 24.20 3.52
C ASP A 414 22.23 25.46 4.25
N PHE A 415 21.81 25.34 5.54
CA PHE A 415 21.23 26.46 6.28
C PHE A 415 22.19 27.63 6.44
N ASP A 416 23.43 27.39 6.87
CA ASP A 416 24.42 28.43 7.12
C ASP A 416 24.89 29.09 5.82
N GLU A 417 25.06 28.31 4.74
CA GLU A 417 25.39 28.82 3.40
C GLU A 417 24.24 29.68 2.85
N GLY A 418 23.00 29.22 2.98
CA GLY A 418 21.81 29.98 2.62
C GLY A 418 21.68 31.28 3.40
N LEU A 419 21.94 31.27 4.71
CA LEU A 419 21.91 32.46 5.55
C LEU A 419 23.01 33.47 5.17
N LYS A 420 24.22 32.97 4.87
CA LYS A 420 25.31 33.81 4.36
C LYS A 420 24.90 34.49 3.04
N ALA A 421 24.30 33.75 2.10
CA ALA A 421 23.82 34.32 0.85
C ALA A 421 22.75 35.40 1.06
N VAL A 422 21.87 35.26 2.04
CA VAL A 422 20.89 36.31 2.43
C VAL A 422 21.62 37.60 2.88
N ASN A 423 22.64 37.45 3.71
CA ASN A 423 23.41 38.60 4.26
C ASN A 423 24.24 39.26 3.14
N ASP A 424 24.83 38.49 2.24
CA ASP A 424 25.69 39.02 1.17
C ASP A 424 24.87 39.79 0.10
N ILE A 425 23.63 39.40 -0.15
CA ILE A 425 22.76 40.01 -1.17
C ILE A 425 22.00 41.22 -0.58
N GLY A 426 21.58 41.13 0.66
CA GLY A 426 20.86 42.21 1.34
C GLY A 426 19.43 42.45 0.84
N PRO A 427 18.78 43.54 1.28
CA PRO A 427 17.38 43.79 0.97
C PRO A 427 17.18 44.26 -0.48
N CYS A 428 16.03 43.91 -1.06
CA CYS A 428 15.54 44.34 -2.37
C CYS A 428 16.35 43.86 -3.60
N LEU A 429 17.30 42.93 -3.43
CA LEU A 429 18.07 42.37 -4.55
C LEU A 429 17.67 40.92 -4.82
N LEU A 430 17.78 40.50 -6.09
CA LEU A 430 17.55 39.10 -6.49
C LEU A 430 18.84 38.28 -6.30
N TYR A 431 18.68 37.02 -5.93
CA TYR A 431 19.78 36.06 -5.86
C TYR A 431 20.33 35.79 -7.25
N THR A 432 21.48 36.44 -7.60
CA THR A 432 22.16 36.29 -8.87
C THR A 432 23.39 35.38 -8.83
N SER A 433 23.84 35.02 -7.61
CA SER A 433 24.90 34.04 -7.40
C SER A 433 24.37 32.61 -7.58
N PRO A 434 25.22 31.66 -8.00
CA PRO A 434 24.84 30.25 -8.03
C PRO A 434 24.33 29.83 -6.65
N SER A 435 23.03 29.54 -6.54
CA SER A 435 22.44 28.98 -5.34
C SER A 435 22.68 27.48 -5.32
N PRO A 436 22.73 26.83 -4.15
CA PRO A 436 22.67 25.36 -4.08
C PRO A 436 21.47 24.77 -4.82
N ARG A 437 20.43 25.58 -5.10
CA ARG A 437 19.29 25.21 -5.98
C ARG A 437 19.65 25.07 -7.45
N ASP A 438 20.78 25.61 -7.89
CA ASP A 438 21.26 25.51 -9.27
C ASP A 438 22.10 24.24 -9.50
N SER A 439 22.40 23.46 -8.46
CA SER A 439 22.97 22.14 -8.60
C SER A 439 21.94 21.17 -9.21
N ASP A 440 22.36 20.33 -10.14
CA ASP A 440 21.52 19.37 -10.89
C ASP A 440 20.70 18.40 -10.00
N THR A 441 20.92 18.43 -8.69
CA THR A 441 20.24 17.58 -7.69
C THR A 441 19.00 18.24 -7.06
N SER A 442 18.74 19.53 -7.27
CA SER A 442 17.65 20.26 -6.58
C SER A 442 16.49 20.70 -7.48
N ARG A 443 16.46 20.25 -8.73
CA ARG A 443 15.32 20.57 -9.61
C ARG A 443 14.08 19.83 -9.14
N MET A 444 13.19 20.55 -8.46
CA MET A 444 11.79 20.17 -8.45
C MET A 444 11.32 20.01 -9.91
N PRO A 445 10.51 18.98 -10.24
CA PRO A 445 9.82 18.97 -11.51
C PRO A 445 9.04 20.29 -11.61
N SER A 446 9.38 21.13 -12.57
CA SER A 446 8.56 22.29 -12.87
C SER A 446 7.24 21.76 -13.39
N SER A 447 6.19 21.86 -12.60
CA SER A 447 4.83 21.85 -13.09
C SER A 447 4.69 23.09 -13.99
N ALA A 448 4.78 22.90 -15.29
CA ALA A 448 4.31 23.82 -16.30
C ALA A 448 3.49 23.01 -17.31
#